data_d380817b847cd1be81c92d7491ced56f
#
_entry.id   d380817b847cd1be81c92d7491ced56f
#
_cell.length_a   1.000
_cell.length_b   1.000
_cell.length_c   1.000
_cell.angle_alpha   90.00
_cell.angle_beta   90.00
_cell.angle_gamma   90.00
#
_symmetry.space_group_name_H-M   'P 1'
#
loop_
_entity.id
_entity.type
_entity.pdbx_description
1 polymer ?
#
loop_
_entity_poly.entity_id
_entity_poly.type
_entity_poly.pdbx_seq_one_letter_code
_entity_poly.pdbx_strand_id
1 'polypeptide(L)'
;MIILPAIDIKDGNCVRLFKGDYATVQKVAESPYIAAQGFADAGAEWMHMVDLDGAKDAKLVNADLIADVAKASGLSVEVGGGIRDMKAVEYYLSRGLNRVILGSAAVKNQQLVIDAVKEYGERIVVGIDAKDGMVRAEGWIDNSEINYIELAKRMEDVGVKTIVFTDIDQDGTLAGPNLKQLDALAHEVSCNIIASGGVAVLKDIINLTELDVYGAICGKAIYTGSLDLKQAIEVTNKI
;
A
#
# COMPACT_ATOMS: atom_id res chain seq x y z
N MET A 1 14.01 -7.82 -1.81
CA MET A 1 12.77 -7.01 -1.98
C MET A 1 11.56 -7.86 -1.63
N ILE A 2 10.56 -7.37 -0.86
CA ILE A 2 9.32 -8.11 -0.57
C ILE A 2 8.25 -7.84 -1.64
N ILE A 3 7.44 -8.85 -1.96
CA ILE A 3 6.26 -8.70 -2.83
C ILE A 3 5.01 -8.68 -1.96
N LEU A 4 4.19 -7.64 -2.14
CA LEU A 4 2.93 -7.46 -1.41
C LEU A 4 1.76 -7.56 -2.40
N PRO A 5 1.18 -8.75 -2.62
CA PRO A 5 -0.07 -8.84 -3.35
C PRO A 5 -1.17 -8.05 -2.63
N ALA A 6 -2.04 -7.38 -3.39
CA ALA A 6 -2.97 -6.41 -2.84
C ALA A 6 -4.44 -6.83 -2.93
N ILE A 7 -5.19 -6.62 -1.85
CA ILE A 7 -6.65 -6.75 -1.78
C ILE A 7 -7.24 -5.39 -1.40
N ASP A 8 -8.03 -4.80 -2.29
CA ASP A 8 -8.89 -3.67 -1.98
C ASP A 8 -10.28 -4.19 -1.61
N ILE A 9 -10.83 -3.70 -0.51
CA ILE A 9 -12.15 -4.10 -0.02
C ILE A 9 -13.13 -2.94 -0.14
N LYS A 10 -14.25 -3.21 -0.82
CA LYS A 10 -15.39 -2.32 -0.91
C LYS A 10 -16.70 -3.12 -0.76
N ASP A 11 -17.59 -2.62 0.11
CA ASP A 11 -18.86 -3.30 0.42
C ASP A 11 -18.66 -4.79 0.74
N GLY A 12 -17.57 -5.13 1.46
CA GLY A 12 -17.18 -6.50 1.82
C GLY A 12 -16.64 -7.36 0.67
N ASN A 13 -16.46 -6.82 -0.52
CA ASN A 13 -15.96 -7.53 -1.70
C ASN A 13 -14.52 -7.19 -2.03
N CYS A 14 -13.80 -8.15 -2.63
CA CYS A 14 -12.49 -7.94 -3.22
C CYS A 14 -12.65 -7.25 -4.58
N VAL A 15 -12.16 -6.01 -4.69
CA VAL A 15 -12.37 -5.17 -5.86
C VAL A 15 -11.06 -4.52 -6.35
N ARG A 16 -11.10 -3.91 -7.53
CA ARG A 16 -10.08 -2.99 -8.03
C ARG A 16 -10.73 -1.75 -8.62
N LEU A 17 -10.04 -0.63 -8.47
CA LEU A 17 -10.36 0.65 -9.11
C LEU A 17 -9.37 0.91 -10.25
N PHE A 18 -9.73 1.76 -11.18
CA PHE A 18 -8.82 2.34 -12.16
C PHE A 18 -8.50 3.77 -11.75
N LYS A 19 -7.23 4.05 -11.46
CA LYS A 19 -6.76 5.37 -10.98
C LYS A 19 -7.60 5.92 -9.80
N GLY A 20 -8.01 5.03 -8.87
CA GLY A 20 -8.79 5.40 -7.69
C GLY A 20 -10.25 5.83 -7.94
N ASP A 21 -10.73 5.76 -9.18
CA ASP A 21 -12.10 6.15 -9.52
C ASP A 21 -13.13 5.11 -9.07
N TYR A 22 -13.93 5.46 -8.06
CA TYR A 22 -14.99 4.62 -7.50
C TYR A 22 -16.09 4.25 -8.51
N ALA A 23 -16.24 4.99 -9.61
CA ALA A 23 -17.17 4.64 -10.69
C ALA A 23 -16.67 3.43 -11.51
N THR A 24 -15.39 3.08 -11.41
CA THR A 24 -14.76 1.99 -12.16
C THR A 24 -14.64 0.68 -11.37
N VAL A 25 -15.32 0.55 -10.24
CA VAL A 25 -15.27 -0.63 -9.37
C VAL A 25 -15.51 -1.92 -10.14
N GLN A 26 -14.57 -2.85 -10.03
CA GLN A 26 -14.68 -4.20 -10.60
C GLN A 26 -14.38 -5.22 -9.51
N LYS A 27 -15.27 -6.21 -9.34
CA LYS A 27 -15.01 -7.37 -8.50
C LYS A 27 -13.96 -8.24 -9.19
N VAL A 28 -12.87 -8.59 -8.47
CA VAL A 28 -11.71 -9.30 -9.05
C VAL A 28 -11.46 -10.67 -8.43
N ALA A 29 -12.11 -11.00 -7.33
CA ALA A 29 -12.05 -12.32 -6.72
C ALA A 29 -13.40 -12.69 -6.10
N GLU A 30 -13.63 -13.96 -5.88
CA GLU A 30 -14.87 -14.47 -5.28
C GLU A 30 -15.05 -13.95 -3.85
N SER A 31 -13.98 -14.01 -3.05
CA SER A 31 -13.93 -13.42 -1.72
C SER A 31 -12.52 -12.99 -1.34
N PRO A 32 -12.36 -12.08 -0.36
CA PRO A 32 -11.05 -11.71 0.18
C PRO A 32 -10.29 -12.90 0.79
N TYR A 33 -10.99 -13.86 1.37
CA TYR A 33 -10.38 -15.08 1.95
C TYR A 33 -9.74 -15.95 0.88
N ILE A 34 -10.44 -16.18 -0.25
CA ILE A 34 -9.92 -16.98 -1.36
C ILE A 34 -8.72 -16.28 -2.00
N ALA A 35 -8.77 -14.96 -2.17
CA ALA A 35 -7.65 -14.21 -2.70
C ALA A 35 -6.42 -14.32 -1.78
N ALA A 36 -6.60 -14.09 -0.47
CA ALA A 36 -5.52 -14.16 0.51
C ALA A 36 -4.92 -15.57 0.61
N GLN A 37 -5.75 -16.63 0.57
CA GLN A 37 -5.26 -18.01 0.52
C GLN A 37 -4.44 -18.28 -0.73
N GLY A 38 -4.90 -17.83 -1.90
CA GLY A 38 -4.15 -17.96 -3.15
C GLY A 38 -2.78 -17.24 -3.10
N PHE A 39 -2.68 -16.13 -2.39
CA PHE A 39 -1.41 -15.45 -2.17
C PHE A 39 -0.46 -16.26 -1.26
N ALA A 40 -0.99 -16.82 -0.17
CA ALA A 40 -0.22 -17.69 0.71
C ALA A 40 0.26 -18.95 -0.02
N ASP A 41 -0.61 -19.59 -0.83
CA ASP A 41 -0.28 -20.78 -1.62
C ASP A 41 0.80 -20.48 -2.69
N ALA A 42 0.86 -19.25 -3.20
CA ALA A 42 1.90 -18.79 -4.11
C ALA A 42 3.24 -18.49 -3.42
N GLY A 43 3.28 -18.51 -2.08
CA GLY A 43 4.48 -18.27 -1.26
C GLY A 43 4.69 -16.82 -0.84
N ALA A 44 3.65 -15.97 -0.89
CA ALA A 44 3.75 -14.63 -0.33
C ALA A 44 3.95 -14.70 1.19
N GLU A 45 4.74 -13.78 1.73
CA GLU A 45 4.92 -13.60 3.18
C GLU A 45 4.12 -12.39 3.69
N TRP A 46 3.89 -11.44 2.82
CA TRP A 46 3.17 -10.19 3.09
C TRP A 46 1.98 -10.03 2.17
N MET A 47 1.01 -9.24 2.63
CA MET A 47 -0.15 -8.81 1.86
C MET A 47 -0.48 -7.36 2.18
N HIS A 48 -0.85 -6.57 1.18
CA HIS A 48 -1.35 -5.22 1.31
C HIS A 48 -2.88 -5.21 1.25
N MET A 49 -3.55 -4.55 2.19
CA MET A 49 -5.01 -4.44 2.21
C MET A 49 -5.47 -2.99 2.32
N VAL A 50 -6.54 -2.64 1.62
CA VAL A 50 -7.15 -1.31 1.68
C VAL A 50 -8.64 -1.40 1.97
N ASP A 51 -9.10 -0.68 3.01
CA ASP A 51 -10.51 -0.41 3.25
C ASP A 51 -10.95 0.81 2.41
N LEU A 52 -11.49 0.58 1.21
CA LEU A 52 -11.93 1.65 0.31
C LEU A 52 -13.15 2.41 0.86
N ASP A 53 -14.07 1.73 1.55
CA ASP A 53 -15.20 2.39 2.22
C ASP A 53 -14.70 3.25 3.38
N GLY A 54 -13.74 2.73 4.14
CA GLY A 54 -13.08 3.48 5.20
C GLY A 54 -12.34 4.71 4.68
N ALA A 55 -11.64 4.58 3.56
CA ALA A 55 -10.94 5.70 2.91
C ALA A 55 -11.91 6.83 2.54
N LYS A 56 -13.10 6.47 2.01
CA LYS A 56 -14.15 7.41 1.63
C LYS A 56 -14.85 8.04 2.82
N ASP A 57 -15.26 7.22 3.80
CA ASP A 57 -16.17 7.64 4.87
C ASP A 57 -15.45 8.06 6.16
N ALA A 58 -14.11 7.95 6.19
CA ALA A 58 -13.30 8.23 7.37
C ALA A 58 -13.65 7.37 8.60
N LYS A 59 -14.03 6.12 8.38
CA LYS A 59 -14.45 5.16 9.41
C LYS A 59 -13.86 3.79 9.11
N LEU A 60 -13.80 2.95 10.12
CA LEU A 60 -13.41 1.55 9.95
C LEU A 60 -14.63 0.73 9.50
N VAL A 61 -14.90 0.68 8.18
CA VAL A 61 -16.10 0.02 7.64
C VAL A 61 -15.92 -1.49 7.53
N ASN A 62 -14.81 -1.92 6.91
CA ASN A 62 -14.51 -3.34 6.68
C ASN A 62 -13.47 -3.92 7.65
N ALA A 63 -13.21 -3.25 8.77
CA ALA A 63 -12.07 -3.54 9.63
C ALA A 63 -12.13 -4.94 10.28
N ASP A 64 -13.31 -5.42 10.69
CA ASP A 64 -13.45 -6.78 11.22
C ASP A 64 -13.16 -7.83 10.13
N LEU A 65 -13.67 -7.64 8.92
CA LEU A 65 -13.39 -8.53 7.78
C LEU A 65 -11.89 -8.56 7.45
N ILE A 66 -11.24 -7.41 7.44
CA ILE A 66 -9.79 -7.30 7.18
C ILE A 66 -9.00 -8.07 8.24
N ALA A 67 -9.33 -7.89 9.52
CA ALA A 67 -8.68 -8.60 10.61
C ALA A 67 -8.89 -10.12 10.53
N ASP A 68 -10.09 -10.56 10.16
CA ASP A 68 -10.40 -11.99 10.02
C ASP A 68 -9.67 -12.60 8.81
N VAL A 69 -9.59 -11.90 7.68
CA VAL A 69 -8.82 -12.34 6.50
C VAL A 69 -7.33 -12.41 6.81
N ALA A 70 -6.78 -11.42 7.49
CA ALA A 70 -5.38 -11.41 7.92
C ALA A 70 -5.07 -12.64 8.79
N LYS A 71 -5.89 -12.90 9.80
CA LYS A 71 -5.74 -14.05 10.68
C LYS A 71 -5.87 -15.39 9.94
N ALA A 72 -6.82 -15.49 9.01
CA ALA A 72 -7.09 -16.74 8.28
C ALA A 72 -5.97 -17.08 7.29
N SER A 73 -5.38 -16.08 6.65
CA SER A 73 -4.31 -16.28 5.67
C SER A 73 -2.96 -16.66 6.28
N GLY A 74 -2.71 -16.24 7.52
CA GLY A 74 -1.41 -16.37 8.18
C GLY A 74 -0.31 -15.48 7.62
N LEU A 75 -0.64 -14.58 6.67
CA LEU A 75 0.29 -13.63 6.09
C LEU A 75 0.54 -12.44 7.03
N SER A 76 1.71 -11.84 6.92
CA SER A 76 1.93 -10.50 7.47
C SER A 76 1.13 -9.49 6.65
N VAL A 77 0.40 -8.61 7.35
CA VAL A 77 -0.52 -7.67 6.68
C VAL A 77 -0.19 -6.23 7.03
N GLU A 78 -0.10 -5.40 6.00
CA GLU A 78 -0.20 -3.95 6.14
C GLU A 78 -1.57 -3.47 5.64
N VAL A 79 -2.18 -2.53 6.35
CA VAL A 79 -3.53 -2.04 6.03
C VAL A 79 -3.59 -0.53 5.97
N GLY A 80 -4.28 -0.02 4.95
CA GLY A 80 -4.64 1.38 4.80
C GLY A 80 -6.14 1.58 4.59
N GLY A 81 -6.57 2.84 4.54
CA GLY A 81 -7.97 3.22 4.30
C GLY A 81 -8.69 3.70 5.55
N GLY A 82 -8.95 5.01 5.64
CA GLY A 82 -9.79 5.61 6.67
C GLY A 82 -9.19 5.76 8.07
N ILE A 83 -7.90 5.48 8.26
CA ILE A 83 -7.23 5.54 9.56
C ILE A 83 -6.86 6.99 9.87
N ARG A 84 -7.60 7.63 10.79
CA ARG A 84 -7.50 9.06 11.08
C ARG A 84 -7.32 9.40 12.56
N ASP A 85 -7.25 8.42 13.44
CA ASP A 85 -7.00 8.59 14.87
C ASP A 85 -6.25 7.39 15.47
N MET A 86 -5.75 7.55 16.70
CA MET A 86 -5.03 6.51 17.43
C MET A 86 -5.89 5.28 17.74
N LYS A 87 -7.21 5.44 17.90
CA LYS A 87 -8.11 4.31 18.16
C LYS A 87 -8.19 3.38 16.94
N ALA A 88 -8.20 3.96 15.73
CA ALA A 88 -8.16 3.19 14.49
C ALA A 88 -6.82 2.47 14.32
N VAL A 89 -5.69 3.10 14.66
CA VAL A 89 -4.37 2.46 14.69
C VAL A 89 -4.36 1.29 15.65
N GLU A 90 -4.74 1.51 16.92
CA GLU A 90 -4.81 0.49 17.96
C GLU A 90 -5.74 -0.66 17.56
N TYR A 91 -6.87 -0.35 16.93
CA TYR A 91 -7.86 -1.33 16.50
C TYR A 91 -7.22 -2.41 15.63
N TYR A 92 -6.50 -2.01 14.56
CA TYR A 92 -5.85 -2.96 13.66
C TYR A 92 -4.66 -3.67 14.32
N LEU A 93 -3.78 -2.91 14.99
CA LEU A 93 -2.57 -3.47 15.59
C LEU A 93 -2.85 -4.45 16.73
N SER A 94 -3.90 -4.22 17.54
CA SER A 94 -4.33 -5.14 18.60
C SER A 94 -4.97 -6.42 18.08
N ARG A 95 -5.47 -6.42 16.83
CA ARG A 95 -6.03 -7.60 16.15
C ARG A 95 -5.03 -8.40 15.36
N GLY A 96 -3.74 -8.07 15.48
CA GLY A 96 -2.66 -8.86 14.91
C GLY A 96 -2.18 -8.43 13.52
N LEU A 97 -2.70 -7.34 12.96
CA LEU A 97 -2.12 -6.78 11.74
C LEU A 97 -0.70 -6.27 12.03
N ASN A 98 0.21 -6.41 11.09
CA ASN A 98 1.62 -6.12 11.29
C ASN A 98 1.92 -4.63 11.17
N ARG A 99 1.31 -3.94 10.20
CA ARG A 99 1.53 -2.53 9.91
C ARG A 99 0.24 -1.79 9.60
N VAL A 100 0.21 -0.51 9.94
CA VAL A 100 -0.88 0.42 9.62
C VAL A 100 -0.33 1.54 8.75
N ILE A 101 -1.04 1.87 7.66
CA ILE A 101 -0.64 2.89 6.71
C ILE A 101 -1.45 4.16 6.96
N LEU A 102 -0.75 5.25 7.27
CA LEU A 102 -1.30 6.59 7.42
C LEU A 102 -1.05 7.38 6.14
N GLY A 103 -2.08 7.58 5.32
CA GLY A 103 -2.00 8.38 4.09
C GLY A 103 -2.34 9.86 4.36
N SER A 104 -3.62 10.23 4.25
CA SER A 104 -4.09 11.61 4.42
C SER A 104 -3.67 12.26 5.74
N ALA A 105 -3.47 11.47 6.79
CA ALA A 105 -2.99 11.95 8.08
C ALA A 105 -1.57 12.57 8.00
N ALA A 106 -0.71 12.06 7.15
CA ALA A 106 0.64 12.60 6.95
C ALA A 106 0.63 14.04 6.44
N VAL A 107 -0.43 14.41 5.69
CA VAL A 107 -0.62 15.78 5.17
C VAL A 107 -1.40 16.66 6.16
N LYS A 108 -2.50 16.12 6.71
CA LYS A 108 -3.50 16.92 7.44
C LYS A 108 -3.36 16.91 8.95
N ASN A 109 -2.74 15.89 9.51
CA ASN A 109 -2.60 15.69 10.96
C ASN A 109 -1.27 15.02 11.29
N GLN A 110 -0.18 15.73 11.10
CA GLN A 110 1.16 15.24 11.37
C GLN A 110 1.36 14.78 12.82
N GLN A 111 0.61 15.38 13.77
CA GLN A 111 0.68 15.00 15.17
C GLN A 111 0.23 13.53 15.38
N LEU A 112 -0.77 13.07 14.63
CA LEU A 112 -1.18 11.67 14.67
C LEU A 112 -0.04 10.73 14.24
N VAL A 113 0.72 11.10 13.20
CA VAL A 113 1.87 10.29 12.75
C VAL A 113 2.94 10.24 13.84
N ILE A 114 3.27 11.39 14.45
CA ILE A 114 4.26 11.49 15.53
C ILE A 114 3.85 10.60 16.71
N ASP A 115 2.60 10.71 17.17
CA ASP A 115 2.08 9.94 18.30
C ASP A 115 2.07 8.44 17.99
N ALA A 116 1.64 8.06 16.79
CA ALA A 116 1.59 6.67 16.35
C ALA A 116 2.99 6.05 16.22
N VAL A 117 3.95 6.77 15.63
CA VAL A 117 5.35 6.31 15.52
C VAL A 117 5.99 6.18 16.90
N LYS A 118 5.73 7.12 17.82
CA LYS A 118 6.24 7.06 19.19
C LYS A 118 5.75 5.82 19.93
N GLU A 119 4.50 5.41 19.70
CA GLU A 119 3.87 4.30 20.42
C GLU A 119 4.14 2.94 19.74
N TYR A 120 4.09 2.89 18.41
CA TYR A 120 4.10 1.64 17.65
C TYR A 120 5.34 1.46 16.74
N GLY A 121 6.21 2.47 16.65
CA GLY A 121 7.48 2.39 15.92
C GLY A 121 7.32 1.99 14.45
N GLU A 122 8.05 0.96 14.05
CA GLU A 122 8.10 0.47 12.65
C GLU A 122 6.80 -0.16 12.14
N ARG A 123 5.82 -0.35 13.03
CA ARG A 123 4.48 -0.79 12.62
C ARG A 123 3.65 0.31 11.96
N ILE A 124 4.14 1.56 12.00
CA ILE A 124 3.53 2.69 11.32
C ILE A 124 4.24 2.93 9.98
N VAL A 125 3.46 2.90 8.93
CA VAL A 125 3.87 3.19 7.56
C VAL A 125 3.18 4.46 7.10
N VAL A 126 3.84 5.27 6.30
CA VAL A 126 3.20 6.43 5.67
C VAL A 126 2.94 6.13 4.19
N GLY A 127 1.71 6.35 3.75
CA GLY A 127 1.33 6.33 2.35
C GLY A 127 1.48 7.72 1.73
N ILE A 128 2.25 7.81 0.65
CA ILE A 128 2.42 9.03 -0.15
C ILE A 128 1.91 8.75 -1.55
N ASP A 129 0.72 9.26 -1.83
CA ASP A 129 0.12 9.16 -3.15
C ASP A 129 0.41 10.46 -3.90
N ALA A 130 1.04 10.40 -5.07
CA ALA A 130 1.42 11.58 -5.82
C ALA A 130 0.92 11.53 -7.26
N LYS A 131 0.63 12.71 -7.79
CA LYS A 131 0.36 12.96 -9.19
C LYS A 131 1.21 14.13 -9.67
N ASP A 132 1.95 13.94 -10.77
CA ASP A 132 2.89 14.95 -11.28
C ASP A 132 3.89 15.44 -10.21
N GLY A 133 4.31 14.55 -9.29
CA GLY A 133 5.22 14.88 -8.19
C GLY A 133 4.59 15.62 -7.01
N MET A 134 3.29 15.91 -7.05
CA MET A 134 2.55 16.61 -5.99
C MET A 134 1.65 15.64 -5.23
N VAL A 135 1.70 15.72 -3.90
CA VAL A 135 0.94 14.82 -3.02
C VAL A 135 -0.56 15.04 -3.17
N ARG A 136 -1.33 13.95 -3.12
CA ARG A 136 -2.79 13.93 -3.07
C ARG A 136 -3.25 13.32 -1.76
N ALA A 137 -4.34 13.82 -1.23
CA ALA A 137 -4.96 13.33 0.00
C ALA A 137 -6.44 12.98 -0.22
N GLU A 138 -7.09 12.40 0.81
CA GLU A 138 -8.53 12.09 0.82
C GLU A 138 -9.00 11.26 -0.38
N GLY A 139 -8.34 10.13 -0.62
CA GLY A 139 -8.69 9.29 -1.78
C GLY A 139 -8.42 9.98 -3.12
N TRP A 140 -7.34 10.80 -3.16
CA TRP A 140 -6.81 11.51 -4.32
C TRP A 140 -7.64 12.71 -4.80
N ILE A 141 -8.62 13.13 -4.01
CA ILE A 141 -9.52 14.25 -4.34
C ILE A 141 -8.90 15.60 -3.97
N ASP A 142 -8.18 15.65 -2.85
CA ASP A 142 -7.60 16.89 -2.33
C ASP A 142 -6.18 17.11 -2.89
N ASN A 143 -5.98 18.30 -3.46
CA ASN A 143 -4.69 18.72 -4.01
C ASN A 143 -3.86 19.37 -2.90
N SER A 144 -2.72 18.75 -2.58
CA SER A 144 -1.71 19.36 -1.74
C SER A 144 -0.69 20.10 -2.62
N GLU A 145 -0.15 21.21 -2.13
CA GLU A 145 0.99 21.89 -2.77
C GLU A 145 2.34 21.33 -2.32
N ILE A 146 2.33 20.19 -1.62
CA ILE A 146 3.53 19.57 -1.08
C ILE A 146 4.11 18.60 -2.12
N ASN A 147 5.41 18.72 -2.39
CA ASN A 147 6.15 17.75 -3.19
C ASN A 147 6.31 16.43 -2.41
N TYR A 148 6.23 15.28 -3.11
CA TYR A 148 6.30 13.95 -2.48
C TYR A 148 7.62 13.68 -1.73
N ILE A 149 8.76 14.19 -2.24
CA ILE A 149 10.06 14.07 -1.57
C ILE A 149 10.07 14.92 -0.29
N GLU A 150 9.51 16.14 -0.34
CA GLU A 150 9.42 17.00 0.82
C GLU A 150 8.60 16.35 1.94
N LEU A 151 7.45 15.75 1.59
CA LEU A 151 6.65 15.02 2.58
C LEU A 151 7.40 13.81 3.13
N ALA A 152 8.09 13.05 2.27
CA ALA A 152 8.87 11.89 2.69
C ALA A 152 9.96 12.27 3.71
N LYS A 153 10.71 13.34 3.46
CA LYS A 153 11.72 13.87 4.41
C LYS A 153 11.09 14.27 5.74
N ARG A 154 9.97 14.98 5.73
CA ARG A 154 9.25 15.34 6.95
C ARG A 154 8.81 14.10 7.75
N MET A 155 8.41 13.03 7.07
CA MET A 155 8.02 11.78 7.72
C MET A 155 9.22 11.02 8.26
N GLU A 156 10.34 11.02 7.56
CA GLU A 156 11.61 10.49 8.06
C GLU A 156 12.06 11.21 9.33
N ASP A 157 12.01 12.55 9.36
CA ASP A 157 12.37 13.38 10.51
C ASP A 157 11.55 13.06 11.78
N VAL A 158 10.28 12.64 11.62
CA VAL A 158 9.43 12.21 12.74
C VAL A 158 9.59 10.73 13.09
N GLY A 159 10.50 10.00 12.41
CA GLY A 159 10.89 8.64 12.75
C GLY A 159 10.19 7.53 11.97
N VAL A 160 9.43 7.86 10.92
CA VAL A 160 8.86 6.86 10.01
C VAL A 160 9.98 6.06 9.35
N LYS A 161 9.84 4.73 9.30
CA LYS A 161 10.84 3.83 8.74
C LYS A 161 10.44 3.24 7.39
N THR A 162 9.16 3.27 7.05
CA THR A 162 8.65 2.68 5.80
C THR A 162 7.65 3.62 5.14
N ILE A 163 7.81 3.85 3.86
CA ILE A 163 6.94 4.67 3.02
C ILE A 163 6.40 3.82 1.88
N VAL A 164 5.09 3.78 1.71
CA VAL A 164 4.44 3.31 0.48
C VAL A 164 4.31 4.51 -0.46
N PHE A 165 4.98 4.48 -1.59
CA PHE A 165 4.87 5.52 -2.61
C PHE A 165 4.03 5.04 -3.79
N THR A 166 2.91 5.75 -4.06
CA THR A 166 2.01 5.47 -5.17
C THR A 166 2.06 6.58 -6.21
N ASP A 167 2.43 6.24 -7.46
CA ASP A 167 2.16 7.11 -8.60
C ASP A 167 0.72 6.87 -9.09
N ILE A 168 -0.15 7.87 -8.83
CA ILE A 168 -1.59 7.80 -9.16
C ILE A 168 -1.81 7.62 -10.67
N ASP A 169 -0.98 8.24 -11.51
CA ASP A 169 -1.14 8.15 -12.96
C ASP A 169 -0.78 6.75 -13.49
N GLN A 170 0.00 5.99 -12.74
CA GLN A 170 0.34 4.60 -13.08
C GLN A 170 -0.64 3.59 -12.45
N ASP A 171 -1.34 3.96 -11.34
CA ASP A 171 -2.15 2.98 -10.61
C ASP A 171 -3.29 2.40 -11.45
N GLY A 172 -3.37 1.06 -11.46
CA GLY A 172 -4.36 0.31 -12.23
C GLY A 172 -4.17 0.31 -13.75
N THR A 173 -3.12 0.95 -14.30
CA THR A 173 -2.91 1.08 -15.76
C THR A 173 -2.20 -0.11 -16.39
N LEU A 174 -1.38 -0.86 -15.63
CA LEU A 174 -0.46 -1.88 -16.14
C LEU A 174 0.58 -1.31 -17.13
N ALA A 175 1.02 -0.06 -16.93
CA ALA A 175 1.99 0.61 -17.80
C ALA A 175 3.44 0.57 -17.26
N GLY A 176 3.65 -0.10 -16.14
CA GLY A 176 4.91 -0.12 -15.42
C GLY A 176 4.98 0.92 -14.29
N PRO A 177 5.80 0.70 -13.25
CA PRO A 177 6.01 1.65 -12.16
C PRO A 177 6.81 2.87 -12.61
N ASN A 178 6.66 3.99 -11.91
CA ASN A 178 7.45 5.20 -12.18
C ASN A 178 8.85 5.10 -11.57
N LEU A 179 9.75 4.38 -12.25
CA LEU A 179 11.12 4.14 -11.79
C LEU A 179 11.88 5.44 -11.51
N LYS A 180 11.62 6.50 -12.30
CA LYS A 180 12.29 7.80 -12.12
C LYS A 180 11.94 8.46 -10.79
N GLN A 181 10.66 8.46 -10.40
CA GLN A 181 10.24 9.05 -9.13
C GLN A 181 10.68 8.19 -7.94
N LEU A 182 10.66 6.86 -8.09
CA LEU A 182 11.15 5.94 -7.07
C LEU A 182 12.65 6.10 -6.83
N ASP A 183 13.45 6.17 -7.89
CA ASP A 183 14.89 6.42 -7.82
C ASP A 183 15.20 7.76 -7.13
N ALA A 184 14.51 8.83 -7.55
CA ALA A 184 14.66 10.13 -6.92
C ALA A 184 14.31 10.10 -5.42
N LEU A 185 13.25 9.39 -5.04
CA LEU A 185 12.84 9.24 -3.64
C LEU A 185 13.90 8.45 -2.84
N ALA A 186 14.39 7.34 -3.38
CA ALA A 186 15.38 6.48 -2.74
C ALA A 186 16.72 7.19 -2.47
N HIS A 187 17.09 8.17 -3.28
CA HIS A 187 18.28 8.98 -3.07
C HIS A 187 18.12 10.07 -2.00
N GLU A 188 16.89 10.43 -1.67
CA GLU A 188 16.60 11.58 -0.80
C GLU A 188 16.18 11.21 0.63
N VAL A 189 15.80 9.95 0.87
CA VAL A 189 15.45 9.44 2.20
C VAL A 189 16.08 8.08 2.46
N SER A 190 16.28 7.74 3.72
CA SER A 190 16.80 6.44 4.17
C SER A 190 15.69 5.44 4.55
N CYS A 191 14.43 5.86 4.43
CA CYS A 191 13.28 4.99 4.69
C CYS A 191 13.21 3.82 3.71
N ASN A 192 12.68 2.70 4.17
CA ASN A 192 12.26 1.61 3.32
C ASN A 192 11.16 2.10 2.35
N ILE A 193 11.36 1.94 1.04
CA ILE A 193 10.37 2.36 0.05
C ILE A 193 9.66 1.14 -0.50
N ILE A 194 8.33 1.15 -0.43
CA ILE A 194 7.45 0.19 -1.09
C ILE A 194 6.84 0.88 -2.31
N ALA A 195 7.17 0.37 -3.50
CA ALA A 195 6.63 0.88 -4.75
C ALA A 195 5.18 0.45 -4.95
N SER A 196 4.32 1.38 -5.33
CA SER A 196 2.90 1.15 -5.63
C SER A 196 2.48 1.86 -6.91
N GLY A 197 1.61 1.21 -7.68
CA GLY A 197 1.08 1.72 -8.94
C GLY A 197 1.87 1.24 -10.17
N GLY A 198 1.13 0.71 -11.15
CA GLY A 198 1.64 0.41 -12.49
C GLY A 198 2.29 -0.95 -12.70
N VAL A 199 2.76 -1.65 -11.68
CA VAL A 199 3.40 -2.97 -11.84
C VAL A 199 2.54 -3.89 -12.70
N ALA A 200 3.11 -4.41 -13.80
CA ALA A 200 2.38 -5.13 -14.83
C ALA A 200 2.97 -6.51 -15.14
N VAL A 201 4.29 -6.61 -15.21
CA VAL A 201 4.99 -7.81 -15.68
C VAL A 201 6.25 -8.09 -14.85
N LEU A 202 6.80 -9.28 -15.01
CA LEU A 202 8.01 -9.70 -14.25
C LEU A 202 9.22 -8.77 -14.45
N LYS A 203 9.34 -8.14 -15.63
CA LYS A 203 10.42 -7.17 -15.88
C LYS A 203 10.34 -5.96 -14.95
N ASP A 204 9.14 -5.53 -14.56
CA ASP A 204 8.96 -4.42 -13.62
C ASP A 204 9.51 -4.78 -12.24
N ILE A 205 9.29 -6.03 -11.80
CA ILE A 205 9.83 -6.56 -10.53
C ILE A 205 11.36 -6.56 -10.56
N ILE A 206 11.95 -7.00 -11.69
CA ILE A 206 13.41 -6.98 -11.86
C ILE A 206 13.95 -5.55 -11.78
N ASN A 207 13.33 -4.61 -12.51
CA ASN A 207 13.73 -3.20 -12.48
C ASN A 207 13.64 -2.58 -11.09
N LEU A 208 12.59 -2.90 -10.33
CA LEU A 208 12.42 -2.44 -8.94
C LEU A 208 13.48 -3.06 -8.01
N THR A 209 13.87 -4.31 -8.23
CA THR A 209 14.95 -4.96 -7.47
C THR A 209 16.30 -4.30 -7.77
N GLU A 210 16.57 -3.93 -9.03
CA GLU A 210 17.77 -3.20 -9.44
C GLU A 210 17.85 -1.79 -8.82
N LEU A 211 16.70 -1.17 -8.50
CA LEU A 211 16.63 0.09 -7.75
C LEU A 211 16.79 -0.06 -6.23
N ASP A 212 16.92 -1.28 -5.74
CA ASP A 212 17.05 -1.61 -4.31
C ASP A 212 15.88 -1.09 -3.43
N VAL A 213 14.66 -1.02 -4.00
CA VAL A 213 13.48 -0.68 -3.21
C VAL A 213 13.12 -1.83 -2.26
N TYR A 214 12.63 -1.50 -1.09
CA TYR A 214 12.31 -2.48 -0.04
C TYR A 214 11.21 -3.44 -0.43
N GLY A 215 10.17 -2.96 -1.16
CA GLY A 215 9.03 -3.79 -1.55
C GLY A 215 8.27 -3.26 -2.76
N ALA A 216 7.37 -4.11 -3.28
CA ALA A 216 6.48 -3.76 -4.38
C ALA A 216 5.06 -4.28 -4.14
N ILE A 217 4.07 -3.38 -4.23
CA ILE A 217 2.66 -3.73 -4.18
C ILE A 217 2.20 -4.15 -5.58
N CYS A 218 1.67 -5.37 -5.67
CA CYS A 218 1.18 -5.97 -6.90
C CYS A 218 -0.33 -6.23 -6.79
N GLY A 219 -1.12 -5.42 -7.50
CA GLY A 219 -2.58 -5.53 -7.50
C GLY A 219 -3.11 -6.13 -8.79
N LYS A 220 -3.57 -5.28 -9.69
CA LYS A 220 -4.27 -5.64 -10.94
C LYS A 220 -3.54 -6.70 -11.77
N ALA A 221 -2.22 -6.64 -11.84
CA ALA A 221 -1.40 -7.56 -12.62
C ALA A 221 -1.58 -9.04 -12.21
N ILE A 222 -1.75 -9.29 -10.90
CA ILE A 222 -1.99 -10.65 -10.39
C ILE A 222 -3.37 -11.15 -10.82
N TYR A 223 -4.42 -10.33 -10.67
CA TYR A 223 -5.78 -10.71 -11.02
C TYR A 223 -6.02 -10.87 -12.53
N THR A 224 -5.29 -10.14 -13.35
CA THR A 224 -5.34 -10.28 -14.82
C THR A 224 -4.45 -11.40 -15.35
N GLY A 225 -3.58 -11.97 -14.50
CA GLY A 225 -2.62 -13.00 -14.88
C GLY A 225 -1.43 -12.47 -15.70
N SER A 226 -1.25 -11.14 -15.80
CA SER A 226 -0.08 -10.55 -16.49
C SER A 226 1.20 -10.67 -15.66
N LEU A 227 1.07 -10.84 -14.34
CA LEU A 227 2.17 -11.14 -13.42
C LEU A 227 1.84 -12.41 -12.64
N ASP A 228 2.69 -13.43 -12.80
CA ASP A 228 2.64 -14.62 -11.94
C ASP A 228 3.29 -14.29 -10.60
N LEU A 229 2.52 -14.40 -9.51
CA LEU A 229 2.96 -14.02 -8.16
C LEU A 229 4.14 -14.89 -7.69
N LYS A 230 4.10 -16.19 -7.96
CA LYS A 230 5.17 -17.11 -7.57
C LYS A 230 6.48 -16.76 -8.26
N GLN A 231 6.43 -16.49 -9.57
CA GLN A 231 7.62 -16.04 -10.32
C GLN A 231 8.15 -14.70 -9.82
N ALA A 232 7.26 -13.77 -9.48
CA ALA A 232 7.65 -12.48 -8.92
C ALA A 232 8.42 -12.65 -7.59
N ILE A 233 7.94 -13.53 -6.70
CA ILE A 233 8.61 -13.85 -5.44
C ILE A 233 9.96 -14.57 -5.68
N GLU A 234 9.98 -15.55 -6.58
CA GLU A 234 11.19 -16.30 -6.86
C GLU A 234 12.32 -15.43 -7.42
N VAL A 235 12.01 -14.43 -8.24
CA VAL A 235 13.02 -13.56 -8.84
C VAL A 235 13.66 -12.63 -7.80
N THR A 236 12.88 -12.15 -6.83
CA THR A 236 13.41 -11.27 -5.76
C THR A 236 14.32 -11.99 -4.78
N ASN A 237 14.20 -13.32 -4.67
CA ASN A 237 15.06 -14.15 -3.80
C ASN A 237 16.38 -14.56 -4.45
N LYS A 238 16.55 -14.33 -5.75
CA LYS A 238 17.75 -14.74 -6.53
C LYS A 238 18.71 -13.58 -6.80
N ILE A 239 18.27 -12.37 -6.59
CA ILE A 239 19.06 -11.15 -6.76
C ILE A 239 19.48 -10.62 -5.40
#